data_4084335a6ec3f2f72df579087051fc9f
#
_entry.id   4084335a6ec3f2f72df579087051fc9f
#
_cell.length_a   1.000
_cell.length_b   1.000
_cell.length_c   1.000
_cell.angle_alpha   90.00
_cell.angle_beta   90.00
_cell.angle_gamma   90.00
#
_symmetry.space_group_name_H-M   'P 1'
#
loop_
_entity.id
_entity.type
_entity.pdbx_description
1 polymer ?
#
loop_
_entity_poly.entity_id
_entity_poly.type
_entity_poly.pdbx_seq_one_letter_code
_entity_poly.pdbx_strand_id
1 'polypeptide(L)'
;MRSVRTWGPGLLLVSPSILLIGFFVYGLIGWSANISTTNQNSRFERAAGTSPDAYIGLGNYTTLFGSPDFIASLKHLGILAVVYIVGALFFGMLWALLLEKGVRAEGLFRAVYLFPMAVSMFASGVVWNWLLNSDTGAGASGLNQLFEMAGLGFLKNHWWVSSPTWGIASIAIPAVWQLSGYIMALFLAGFRGIPADLREAARIDGASEFQLYRHVLFPQLSPIALSALIILGHMSLKMFDIIMAISGEKNVYTSVPMVTMWTLTGQQDFARAAAVAIILLVFVGLLVVPYLVHTSRQEKNS
;
A
#
# COMPACT_ATOMS: atom_id res chain seq x y z
N MET A 1 -18.82 35.25 -24.79
CA MET A 1 -17.62 34.97 -25.64
C MET A 1 -16.28 35.42 -25.06
N ARG A 2 -16.19 36.09 -23.89
CA ARG A 2 -14.90 36.51 -23.27
C ARG A 2 -14.13 35.40 -22.50
N SER A 3 -14.76 34.30 -22.06
CA SER A 3 -14.10 33.30 -21.22
C SER A 3 -13.13 32.38 -21.97
N VAL A 4 -13.38 32.06 -23.22
CA VAL A 4 -12.53 31.11 -24.00
C VAL A 4 -11.14 31.70 -24.32
N ARG A 5 -11.05 33.03 -24.43
CA ARG A 5 -9.81 33.72 -24.82
C ARG A 5 -8.75 33.79 -23.68
N THR A 6 -9.18 33.64 -22.43
CA THR A 6 -8.29 33.68 -21.27
C THR A 6 -7.69 32.30 -20.93
N TRP A 7 -8.37 31.21 -21.34
CA TRP A 7 -7.93 29.85 -21.06
C TRP A 7 -7.02 29.25 -22.15
N GLY A 8 -7.00 29.85 -23.34
CA GLY A 8 -6.24 29.35 -24.49
C GLY A 8 -4.76 29.15 -24.23
N PRO A 9 -3.99 30.14 -23.73
CA PRO A 9 -2.57 29.95 -23.44
C PRO A 9 -2.30 28.91 -22.34
N GLY A 10 -3.13 28.88 -21.32
CA GLY A 10 -3.01 27.88 -20.24
C GLY A 10 -3.28 26.45 -20.74
N LEU A 11 -4.33 26.24 -21.54
CA LEU A 11 -4.64 24.95 -22.14
C LEU A 11 -3.55 24.48 -23.10
N LEU A 12 -2.94 25.41 -23.88
CA LEU A 12 -1.88 25.07 -24.80
C LEU A 12 -0.61 24.64 -24.07
N LEU A 13 -0.34 25.22 -22.90
CA LEU A 13 0.81 24.88 -22.06
C LEU A 13 0.64 23.53 -21.38
N VAL A 14 -0.58 23.16 -21.00
CA VAL A 14 -0.89 21.89 -20.32
C VAL A 14 -1.24 20.77 -21.32
N SER A 15 -1.59 21.11 -22.57
CA SER A 15 -2.03 20.14 -23.59
C SER A 15 -1.05 18.98 -23.84
N PRO A 16 0.31 19.17 -23.87
CA PRO A 16 1.21 18.04 -24.06
C PRO A 16 1.10 17.01 -22.92
N SER A 17 0.99 17.50 -21.67
CA SER A 17 0.82 16.61 -20.51
C SER A 17 -0.52 15.87 -20.54
N ILE A 18 -1.61 16.57 -20.92
CA ILE A 18 -2.94 15.96 -21.05
C ILE A 18 -2.94 14.89 -22.14
N LEU A 19 -2.32 15.15 -23.28
CA LEU A 19 -2.21 14.18 -24.38
C LEU A 19 -1.38 12.95 -23.99
N LEU A 20 -0.24 13.16 -23.31
CA LEU A 20 0.58 12.06 -22.81
C LEU A 20 -0.16 11.20 -21.78
N ILE A 21 -0.84 11.82 -20.81
CA ILE A 21 -1.66 11.09 -19.84
C ILE A 21 -2.82 10.38 -20.56
N GLY A 22 -3.51 11.05 -21.48
CA GLY A 22 -4.60 10.46 -22.26
C GLY A 22 -4.14 9.20 -23.00
N PHE A 23 -3.01 9.26 -23.67
CA PHE A 23 -2.50 8.12 -24.43
C PHE A 23 -1.85 7.05 -23.54
N PHE A 24 -0.88 7.41 -22.70
CA PHE A 24 -0.11 6.42 -21.94
C PHE A 24 -0.83 5.87 -20.70
N VAL A 25 -1.76 6.59 -20.12
CA VAL A 25 -2.52 6.08 -18.97
C VAL A 25 -3.85 5.52 -19.44
N TYR A 26 -4.74 6.37 -19.96
CA TYR A 26 -6.10 5.91 -20.32
C TYR A 26 -6.11 5.00 -21.54
N GLY A 27 -5.25 5.23 -22.53
CA GLY A 27 -5.10 4.37 -23.70
C GLY A 27 -4.61 2.97 -23.31
N LEU A 28 -3.58 2.87 -22.44
CA LEU A 28 -3.08 1.58 -21.97
C LEU A 28 -4.06 0.86 -21.03
N ILE A 29 -4.82 1.59 -20.19
CA ILE A 29 -5.91 1.00 -19.40
C ILE A 29 -6.99 0.42 -20.33
N GLY A 30 -7.42 1.16 -21.35
CA GLY A 30 -8.39 0.70 -22.33
C GLY A 30 -7.88 -0.53 -23.09
N TRP A 31 -6.60 -0.54 -23.48
CA TRP A 31 -5.98 -1.70 -24.12
C TRP A 31 -5.93 -2.90 -23.18
N SER A 32 -5.49 -2.74 -21.93
CA SER A 32 -5.50 -3.80 -20.93
C SER A 32 -6.91 -4.35 -20.68
N ALA A 33 -7.93 -3.48 -20.64
CA ALA A 33 -9.33 -3.89 -20.52
C ALA A 33 -9.77 -4.70 -21.74
N ASN A 34 -9.34 -4.34 -22.95
CA ASN A 34 -9.62 -5.12 -24.16
C ASN A 34 -8.94 -6.50 -24.09
N ILE A 35 -7.63 -6.57 -23.80
CA ILE A 35 -6.90 -7.84 -23.66
C ILE A 35 -7.55 -8.76 -22.63
N SER A 36 -8.02 -8.20 -21.51
CA SER A 36 -8.66 -8.98 -20.43
C SER A 36 -9.93 -9.70 -20.86
N THR A 37 -10.54 -9.31 -21.97
CA THR A 37 -11.74 -9.93 -22.54
C THR A 37 -11.47 -10.86 -23.71
N THR A 38 -10.20 -11.12 -24.03
CA THR A 38 -9.77 -12.03 -25.08
C THR A 38 -9.17 -13.31 -24.50
N ASN A 39 -8.95 -14.32 -25.37
CA ASN A 39 -8.19 -15.51 -24.99
C ASN A 39 -6.69 -15.39 -25.36
N GLN A 40 -6.09 -14.22 -25.25
CA GLN A 40 -4.66 -14.01 -25.51
C GLN A 40 -3.80 -14.72 -24.45
N ASN A 41 -4.00 -16.04 -24.39
CA ASN A 41 -3.39 -16.95 -23.46
C ASN A 41 -2.13 -17.57 -24.08
N SER A 42 -1.46 -18.37 -23.32
CA SER A 42 -0.13 -18.89 -23.51
C SER A 42 0.26 -19.31 -24.94
N ARG A 43 1.56 -19.45 -25.19
CA ARG A 43 2.14 -20.05 -26.41
C ARG A 43 1.51 -21.41 -26.74
N PHE A 44 1.02 -22.16 -25.75
CA PHE A 44 0.40 -23.47 -25.94
C PHE A 44 -0.89 -23.40 -26.75
N GLU A 45 -1.76 -22.44 -26.48
CA GLU A 45 -3.03 -22.27 -27.21
C GLU A 45 -2.81 -21.72 -28.63
N ARG A 46 -1.77 -20.89 -28.82
CA ARG A 46 -1.34 -20.46 -30.15
C ARG A 46 -0.82 -21.63 -30.97
N ALA A 47 -0.09 -22.57 -30.35
CA ALA A 47 0.41 -23.79 -31.03
C ALA A 47 -0.73 -24.78 -31.34
N ALA A 48 -1.83 -24.75 -30.59
CA ALA A 48 -3.01 -25.57 -30.83
C ALA A 48 -3.92 -25.03 -31.94
N GLY A 49 -3.57 -23.92 -32.61
CA GLY A 49 -4.30 -23.36 -33.74
C GLY A 49 -5.60 -22.60 -33.34
N THR A 50 -5.83 -22.37 -32.06
CA THR A 50 -6.89 -21.48 -31.60
C THR A 50 -6.51 -20.03 -31.92
N SER A 51 -7.45 -19.25 -32.49
CA SER A 51 -7.20 -17.84 -32.81
C SER A 51 -6.78 -17.07 -31.55
N PRO A 52 -5.58 -16.48 -31.51
CA PRO A 52 -5.00 -15.93 -30.27
C PRO A 52 -5.76 -14.70 -29.74
N ASP A 53 -6.68 -14.15 -30.50
CA ASP A 53 -7.39 -12.91 -30.19
C ASP A 53 -8.91 -13.07 -30.17
N ALA A 54 -9.44 -14.30 -29.96
CA ALA A 54 -10.86 -14.52 -29.86
C ALA A 54 -11.44 -13.82 -28.64
N TYR A 55 -12.51 -13.03 -28.85
CA TYR A 55 -13.23 -12.39 -27.78
C TYR A 55 -14.00 -13.44 -26.96
N ILE A 56 -13.72 -13.50 -25.67
CA ILE A 56 -14.37 -14.43 -24.71
C ILE A 56 -15.18 -13.72 -23.61
N GLY A 57 -15.33 -12.40 -23.72
CA GLY A 57 -16.07 -11.60 -22.75
C GLY A 57 -15.46 -11.67 -21.35
N LEU A 58 -16.26 -12.07 -20.36
CA LEU A 58 -15.84 -12.15 -18.96
C LEU A 58 -15.23 -13.52 -18.57
N GLY A 59 -14.89 -14.40 -19.52
CA GLY A 59 -14.38 -15.74 -19.26
C GLY A 59 -13.12 -15.76 -18.38
N ASN A 60 -12.19 -14.82 -18.57
CA ASN A 60 -11.00 -14.72 -17.73
C ASN A 60 -11.34 -14.39 -16.26
N TYR A 61 -12.32 -13.50 -16.05
CA TYR A 61 -12.75 -13.13 -14.71
C TYR A 61 -13.45 -14.30 -14.00
N THR A 62 -14.32 -15.02 -14.68
CA THR A 62 -14.98 -16.21 -14.11
C THR A 62 -13.97 -17.29 -13.75
N THR A 63 -12.96 -17.50 -14.60
CA THR A 63 -11.86 -18.44 -14.34
C THR A 63 -11.05 -18.01 -13.10
N LEU A 64 -10.69 -16.74 -12.99
CA LEU A 64 -9.94 -16.21 -11.84
C LEU A 64 -10.74 -16.37 -10.54
N PHE A 65 -12.00 -15.92 -10.52
CA PHE A 65 -12.86 -16.04 -9.33
C PHE A 65 -13.27 -17.49 -9.02
N GLY A 66 -13.18 -18.40 -9.97
CA GLY A 66 -13.31 -19.85 -9.77
C GLY A 66 -12.05 -20.52 -9.22
N SER A 67 -10.89 -19.86 -9.25
CA SER A 67 -9.62 -20.41 -8.78
C SER A 67 -9.48 -20.25 -7.26
N PRO A 68 -9.29 -21.35 -6.50
CA PRO A 68 -9.01 -21.27 -5.07
C PRO A 68 -7.78 -20.43 -4.73
N ASP A 69 -6.73 -20.50 -5.56
CA ASP A 69 -5.48 -19.77 -5.36
C ASP A 69 -5.68 -18.25 -5.51
N PHE A 70 -6.48 -17.83 -6.50
CA PHE A 70 -6.79 -16.41 -6.67
C PHE A 70 -7.64 -15.88 -5.52
N ILE A 71 -8.63 -16.64 -5.07
CA ILE A 71 -9.44 -16.28 -3.89
C ILE A 71 -8.58 -16.21 -2.63
N ALA A 72 -7.62 -17.14 -2.45
CA ALA A 72 -6.66 -17.06 -1.35
C ALA A 72 -5.80 -15.80 -1.46
N SER A 73 -5.33 -15.44 -2.64
CA SER A 73 -4.54 -14.22 -2.86
C SER A 73 -5.31 -12.94 -2.52
N LEU A 74 -6.61 -12.89 -2.80
CA LEU A 74 -7.49 -11.77 -2.40
C LEU A 74 -7.65 -11.68 -0.88
N LYS A 75 -7.79 -12.82 -0.20
CA LYS A 75 -7.83 -12.86 1.28
C LYS A 75 -6.52 -12.37 1.88
N HIS A 76 -5.39 -12.83 1.33
CA HIS A 76 -4.06 -12.38 1.75
C HIS A 76 -3.89 -10.88 1.55
N LEU A 77 -4.33 -10.33 0.43
CA LEU A 77 -4.32 -8.89 0.18
C LEU A 77 -5.12 -8.14 1.25
N GLY A 78 -6.32 -8.63 1.61
CA GLY A 78 -7.14 -8.04 2.67
C GLY A 78 -6.45 -8.05 4.03
N ILE A 79 -5.85 -9.17 4.44
CA ILE A 79 -5.10 -9.30 5.69
C ILE A 79 -3.89 -8.36 5.69
N LEU A 80 -3.10 -8.38 4.61
CA LEU A 80 -1.94 -7.51 4.46
C LEU A 80 -2.33 -6.03 4.56
N ALA A 81 -3.37 -5.62 3.83
CA ALA A 81 -3.83 -4.24 3.84
C ALA A 81 -4.27 -3.80 5.24
N VAL A 82 -5.06 -4.61 5.95
CA VAL A 82 -5.53 -4.26 7.29
C VAL A 82 -4.36 -4.15 8.27
N VAL A 83 -3.49 -5.15 8.33
CA VAL A 83 -2.34 -5.15 9.28
C VAL A 83 -1.38 -4.01 8.95
N TYR A 84 -1.08 -3.79 7.68
CA TYR A 84 -0.21 -2.71 7.23
C TYR A 84 -0.78 -1.33 7.53
N ILE A 85 -2.04 -1.07 7.18
CA ILE A 85 -2.68 0.23 7.38
C ILE A 85 -2.80 0.54 8.87
N VAL A 86 -3.34 -0.40 9.64
CA VAL A 86 -3.51 -0.22 11.10
C VAL A 86 -2.16 -0.03 11.77
N GLY A 87 -1.17 -0.85 11.42
CA GLY A 87 0.18 -0.74 11.97
C GLY A 87 0.85 0.59 11.63
N ALA A 88 0.82 1.01 10.36
CA ALA A 88 1.43 2.26 9.93
C ALA A 88 0.75 3.50 10.55
N LEU A 89 -0.59 3.51 10.63
CA LEU A 89 -1.33 4.58 11.29
C LEU A 89 -1.04 4.61 12.80
N PHE A 90 -1.02 3.46 13.46
CA PHE A 90 -0.76 3.36 14.89
C PHE A 90 0.65 3.85 15.24
N PHE A 91 1.69 3.31 14.60
CA PHE A 91 3.06 3.72 14.88
C PHE A 91 3.32 5.16 14.41
N GLY A 92 2.80 5.56 13.25
CA GLY A 92 2.91 6.94 12.76
C GLY A 92 2.28 7.94 13.72
N MET A 93 1.07 7.68 14.21
CA MET A 93 0.41 8.51 15.22
C MET A 93 1.18 8.52 16.54
N LEU A 94 1.65 7.35 17.01
CA LEU A 94 2.42 7.23 18.25
C LEU A 94 3.69 8.07 18.19
N TRP A 95 4.48 7.97 17.12
CA TRP A 95 5.68 8.77 16.95
C TRP A 95 5.39 10.26 16.81
N ALA A 96 4.30 10.63 16.11
CA ALA A 96 3.88 12.03 15.99
C ALA A 96 3.51 12.63 17.36
N LEU A 97 2.77 11.89 18.19
CA LEU A 97 2.41 12.31 19.55
C LEU A 97 3.62 12.49 20.47
N LEU A 98 4.62 11.61 20.34
CA LEU A 98 5.84 11.71 21.14
C LEU A 98 6.69 12.93 20.74
N LEU A 99 6.74 13.24 19.43
CA LEU A 99 7.53 14.35 18.90
C LEU A 99 6.79 15.70 18.99
N GLU A 100 5.47 15.71 19.03
CA GLU A 100 4.65 16.94 19.07
C GLU A 100 4.94 17.79 20.32
N LYS A 101 5.25 17.15 21.43
CA LYS A 101 5.56 17.82 22.71
C LYS A 101 6.92 18.54 22.76
N GLY A 102 7.67 18.56 21.67
CA GLY A 102 8.97 19.22 21.59
C GLY A 102 10.08 18.48 22.34
N VAL A 103 10.60 17.43 21.71
CA VAL A 103 11.70 16.61 22.27
C VAL A 103 13.05 17.22 21.91
N ARG A 104 14.05 17.17 22.83
CA ARG A 104 15.42 17.51 22.50
C ARG A 104 15.91 16.61 21.35
N ALA A 105 16.62 17.16 20.37
CA ALA A 105 17.08 16.48 19.15
C ALA A 105 15.95 15.93 18.25
N GLU A 106 14.78 16.57 18.23
CA GLU A 106 13.66 16.20 17.36
C GLU A 106 14.08 15.96 15.91
N GLY A 107 14.94 16.81 15.35
CA GLY A 107 15.45 16.67 13.98
C GLY A 107 16.13 15.32 13.74
N LEU A 108 16.91 14.82 14.72
CA LEU A 108 17.54 13.51 14.61
C LEU A 108 16.51 12.37 14.65
N PHE A 109 15.57 12.42 15.59
CA PHE A 109 14.49 11.41 15.64
C PHE A 109 13.68 11.38 14.35
N ARG A 110 13.29 12.55 13.81
CA ARG A 110 12.60 12.64 12.52
C ARG A 110 13.43 12.01 11.40
N ALA A 111 14.72 12.30 11.32
CA ALA A 111 15.60 11.74 10.30
C ALA A 111 15.69 10.21 10.43
N VAL A 112 15.84 9.67 11.64
CA VAL A 112 15.88 8.21 11.88
C VAL A 112 14.58 7.52 11.50
N TYR A 113 13.42 8.10 11.84
CA TYR A 113 12.12 7.49 11.50
C TYR A 113 11.75 7.66 10.02
N LEU A 114 12.23 8.70 9.34
CA LEU A 114 12.02 8.88 7.91
C LEU A 114 13.01 8.09 7.05
N PHE A 115 14.17 7.73 7.59
CA PHE A 115 15.23 7.02 6.86
C PHE A 115 14.73 5.72 6.17
N PRO A 116 13.91 4.86 6.82
CA PRO A 116 13.42 3.65 6.16
C PRO A 116 12.69 3.89 4.85
N MET A 117 11.99 5.00 4.72
CA MET A 117 11.27 5.36 3.48
C MET A 117 12.22 5.61 2.29
N ALA A 118 13.46 6.00 2.55
CA ALA A 118 14.46 6.22 1.49
C ALA A 118 15.06 4.91 0.96
N VAL A 119 14.85 3.78 1.66
CA VAL A 119 15.34 2.47 1.25
C VAL A 119 14.38 1.86 0.22
N SER A 120 14.91 1.21 -0.82
CA SER A 120 14.08 0.44 -1.77
C SER A 120 13.28 -0.64 -1.03
N MET A 121 12.01 -0.80 -1.37
CA MET A 121 11.16 -1.86 -0.80
C MET A 121 11.73 -3.26 -1.02
N PHE A 122 12.33 -3.51 -2.18
CA PHE A 122 12.99 -4.79 -2.46
C PHE A 122 14.21 -5.01 -1.57
N ALA A 123 15.09 -4.01 -1.46
CA ALA A 123 16.27 -4.09 -0.57
C ALA A 123 15.85 -4.27 0.90
N SER A 124 14.84 -3.54 1.34
CA SER A 124 14.23 -3.71 2.66
C SER A 124 13.76 -5.16 2.87
N GLY A 125 13.04 -5.72 1.88
CA GLY A 125 12.58 -7.10 1.94
C GLY A 125 13.72 -8.11 2.11
N VAL A 126 14.83 -7.96 1.36
CA VAL A 126 16.01 -8.83 1.48
C VAL A 126 16.63 -8.76 2.88
N VAL A 127 16.79 -7.55 3.42
CA VAL A 127 17.35 -7.37 4.78
C VAL A 127 16.44 -7.99 5.84
N TRP A 128 15.12 -7.76 5.74
CA TRP A 128 14.16 -8.31 6.69
C TRP A 128 14.02 -9.83 6.58
N ASN A 129 14.14 -10.40 5.38
CA ASN A 129 14.17 -11.85 5.19
C ASN A 129 15.38 -12.49 5.90
N TRP A 130 16.55 -11.86 5.79
CA TRP A 130 17.73 -12.29 6.53
C TRP A 130 17.58 -12.08 8.06
N LEU A 131 17.03 -10.92 8.47
CA LEU A 131 16.88 -10.54 9.87
C LEU A 131 15.92 -11.47 10.62
N LEU A 132 14.80 -11.85 9.97
CA LEU A 132 13.74 -12.70 10.53
C LEU A 132 13.81 -14.14 10.02
N ASN A 133 14.95 -14.57 9.48
CA ASN A 133 15.12 -15.94 9.02
C ASN A 133 14.74 -16.94 10.12
N SER A 134 13.93 -17.95 9.75
CA SER A 134 13.43 -18.98 10.65
C SER A 134 14.40 -20.13 10.89
N ASP A 135 15.56 -20.15 10.20
CA ASP A 135 16.55 -21.19 10.36
C ASP A 135 17.13 -21.20 11.77
N THR A 136 17.47 -22.38 12.26
CA THR A 136 18.00 -22.63 13.61
C THR A 136 19.29 -23.45 13.55
N GLY A 137 20.04 -23.47 14.64
CA GLY A 137 21.32 -24.18 14.72
C GLY A 137 22.40 -23.55 13.84
N ALA A 138 23.14 -24.36 13.09
CA ALA A 138 24.25 -23.89 12.24
C ALA A 138 23.80 -22.97 11.09
N GLY A 139 22.52 -23.01 10.70
CA GLY A 139 21.95 -22.13 9.68
C GLY A 139 21.30 -20.87 10.24
N ALA A 140 21.27 -20.69 11.56
CA ALA A 140 20.64 -19.53 12.18
C ALA A 140 21.32 -18.23 11.74
N SER A 141 20.49 -17.23 11.43
CA SER A 141 20.93 -15.89 11.05
C SER A 141 20.03 -14.82 11.67
N GLY A 142 20.42 -13.57 11.54
CA GLY A 142 19.62 -12.44 12.01
C GLY A 142 19.26 -12.52 13.51
N LEU A 143 17.99 -12.26 13.81
CA LEU A 143 17.49 -12.24 15.20
C LEU A 143 17.53 -13.63 15.85
N ASN A 144 17.26 -14.71 15.11
CA ASN A 144 17.29 -16.06 15.67
C ASN A 144 18.68 -16.43 16.18
N GLN A 145 19.72 -16.03 15.46
CA GLN A 145 21.11 -16.22 15.94
C GLN A 145 21.38 -15.42 17.22
N LEU A 146 20.94 -14.16 17.28
CA LEU A 146 21.10 -13.34 18.49
C LEU A 146 20.36 -13.93 19.69
N PHE A 147 19.14 -14.41 19.51
CA PHE A 147 18.37 -15.07 20.57
C PHE A 147 19.02 -16.37 21.04
N GLU A 148 19.63 -17.12 20.12
CA GLU A 148 20.37 -18.33 20.48
C GLU A 148 21.61 -18.01 21.32
N MET A 149 22.41 -17.04 20.89
CA MET A 149 23.59 -16.59 21.64
C MET A 149 23.25 -15.99 23.02
N ALA A 150 22.08 -15.35 23.15
CA ALA A 150 21.61 -14.76 24.40
C ALA A 150 20.89 -15.76 25.32
N GLY A 151 20.75 -17.02 24.92
CA GLY A 151 19.97 -18.01 25.68
C GLY A 151 18.46 -17.81 25.66
N LEU A 152 17.96 -16.94 24.76
CA LEU A 152 16.56 -16.56 24.61
C LEU A 152 15.86 -17.40 23.52
N GLY A 153 16.14 -18.69 23.45
CA GLY A 153 15.65 -19.58 22.40
C GLY A 153 14.10 -19.63 22.24
N PHE A 154 13.36 -19.29 23.29
CA PHE A 154 11.88 -19.19 23.24
C PHE A 154 11.36 -18.01 22.40
N LEU A 155 12.20 -17.02 22.08
CA LEU A 155 11.87 -15.88 21.22
C LEU A 155 12.16 -16.13 19.74
N LYS A 156 12.72 -17.30 19.37
CA LYS A 156 13.04 -17.61 17.98
C LYS A 156 11.79 -17.59 17.11
N ASN A 157 11.92 -17.01 15.94
CA ASN A 157 10.87 -17.02 14.93
C ASN A 157 10.84 -18.39 14.23
N HIS A 158 9.70 -19.09 14.33
CA HIS A 158 9.48 -20.39 13.70
C HIS A 158 8.42 -20.36 12.59
N TRP A 159 7.78 -19.23 12.36
CA TRP A 159 6.58 -19.13 11.51
C TRP A 159 6.65 -18.03 10.42
N TRP A 160 7.77 -17.34 10.30
CA TRP A 160 7.99 -16.30 9.29
C TRP A 160 7.63 -16.84 7.90
N VAL A 161 6.82 -16.15 7.15
CA VAL A 161 6.32 -16.43 5.80
C VAL A 161 5.84 -17.86 5.48
N SER A 162 6.12 -18.84 6.30
CA SER A 162 5.69 -20.24 6.11
C SER A 162 4.38 -20.58 6.84
N SER A 163 3.87 -19.68 7.67
CA SER A 163 2.62 -19.88 8.41
C SER A 163 1.41 -19.68 7.48
N PRO A 164 0.49 -20.65 7.39
CA PRO A 164 -0.76 -20.51 6.65
C PRO A 164 -1.64 -19.35 7.16
N THR A 165 -1.53 -19.00 8.44
CA THR A 165 -2.38 -17.98 9.08
C THR A 165 -1.69 -16.62 9.13
N TRP A 166 -0.40 -16.58 9.47
CA TRP A 166 0.34 -15.37 9.78
C TRP A 166 1.39 -14.98 8.72
N GLY A 167 1.65 -15.84 7.72
CA GLY A 167 2.69 -15.60 6.72
C GLY A 167 2.55 -14.25 6.04
N ILE A 168 1.38 -13.94 5.50
CA ILE A 168 1.14 -12.65 4.84
C ILE A 168 1.12 -11.47 5.84
N ALA A 169 0.58 -11.67 7.05
CA ALA A 169 0.56 -10.63 8.08
C ALA A 169 1.98 -10.26 8.56
N SER A 170 2.91 -11.23 8.59
CA SER A 170 4.29 -10.98 8.97
C SER A 170 5.03 -10.08 7.98
N ILE A 171 4.69 -10.13 6.69
CA ILE A 171 5.23 -9.22 5.67
C ILE A 171 4.80 -7.76 5.91
N ALA A 172 3.70 -7.54 6.61
CA ALA A 172 3.31 -6.18 6.98
C ALA A 172 4.31 -5.50 7.94
N ILE A 173 5.09 -6.27 8.73
CA ILE A 173 6.05 -5.72 9.71
C ILE A 173 7.10 -4.80 9.04
N PRO A 174 7.89 -5.27 8.05
CA PRO A 174 8.82 -4.40 7.34
C PRO A 174 8.12 -3.27 6.56
N ALA A 175 6.93 -3.49 6.02
CA ALA A 175 6.18 -2.46 5.33
C ALA A 175 5.71 -1.35 6.29
N VAL A 176 5.23 -1.71 7.48
CA VAL A 176 4.88 -0.76 8.56
C VAL A 176 6.11 0.02 9.01
N TRP A 177 7.24 -0.67 9.26
CA TRP A 177 8.50 -0.02 9.63
C TRP A 177 8.92 1.01 8.57
N GLN A 178 8.79 0.68 7.30
CA GLN A 178 9.22 1.54 6.21
C GLN A 178 8.36 2.80 6.07
N LEU A 179 7.04 2.72 6.29
CA LEU A 179 6.11 3.80 6.02
C LEU A 179 5.62 4.54 7.26
N SER A 180 5.76 4.00 8.46
CA SER A 180 5.30 4.63 9.70
C SER A 180 5.93 6.02 9.95
N GLY A 181 7.18 6.22 9.53
CA GLY A 181 7.86 7.52 9.61
C GLY A 181 7.23 8.59 8.70
N TYR A 182 6.79 8.21 7.51
CA TYR A 182 6.05 9.11 6.62
C TYR A 182 4.70 9.52 7.24
N ILE A 183 3.98 8.55 7.78
CA ILE A 183 2.70 8.80 8.47
C ILE A 183 2.92 9.66 9.72
N MET A 184 4.00 9.43 10.47
CA MET A 184 4.43 10.31 11.56
C MET A 184 4.59 11.76 11.08
N ALA A 185 5.28 11.98 9.96
CA ALA A 185 5.48 13.34 9.43
C ALA A 185 4.18 14.02 9.05
N LEU A 186 3.23 13.28 8.45
CA LEU A 186 1.89 13.80 8.13
C LEU A 186 1.12 14.22 9.38
N PHE A 187 1.05 13.36 10.40
CA PHE A 187 0.36 13.68 11.65
C PHE A 187 1.05 14.81 12.42
N LEU A 188 2.39 14.83 12.46
CA LEU A 188 3.14 15.88 13.13
C LEU A 188 2.90 17.25 12.47
N ALA A 189 2.88 17.29 11.14
CA ALA A 189 2.50 18.51 10.40
C ALA A 189 1.07 18.93 10.72
N GLY A 190 0.15 17.96 10.83
CA GLY A 190 -1.24 18.21 11.24
C GLY A 190 -1.35 18.79 12.64
N PHE A 191 -0.69 18.21 13.62
CA PHE A 191 -0.67 18.74 15.01
C PHE A 191 -0.16 20.18 15.07
N ARG A 192 0.85 20.51 14.28
CA ARG A 192 1.43 21.86 14.21
C ARG A 192 0.59 22.86 13.44
N GLY A 193 -0.29 22.38 12.58
CA GLY A 193 -1.26 23.20 11.85
C GLY A 193 -2.46 23.63 12.70
N ILE A 194 -2.68 23.01 13.86
CA ILE A 194 -3.79 23.37 14.76
C ILE A 194 -3.44 24.67 15.50
N PRO A 195 -4.29 25.73 15.41
CA PRO A 195 -4.06 27.00 16.10
C PRO A 195 -3.86 26.82 17.60
N ALA A 196 -2.91 27.56 18.16
CA ALA A 196 -2.62 27.52 19.62
C ALA A 196 -3.82 27.92 20.46
N ASP A 197 -4.61 28.89 19.97
CA ASP A 197 -5.81 29.41 20.64
C ASP A 197 -6.82 28.30 20.99
N LEU A 198 -6.96 27.28 20.12
CA LEU A 198 -7.84 26.14 20.41
C LEU A 198 -7.36 25.31 21.61
N ARG A 199 -6.05 25.20 21.78
CA ARG A 199 -5.44 24.48 22.90
C ARG A 199 -5.57 25.28 24.20
N GLU A 200 -5.38 26.58 24.11
CA GLU A 200 -5.50 27.51 25.25
C GLU A 200 -6.95 27.59 25.71
N ALA A 201 -7.91 27.74 24.80
CA ALA A 201 -9.34 27.79 25.15
C ALA A 201 -9.77 26.50 25.86
N ALA A 202 -9.39 25.31 25.34
CA ALA A 202 -9.73 24.06 25.99
C ALA A 202 -9.12 23.93 27.41
N ARG A 203 -7.91 24.48 27.65
CA ARG A 203 -7.29 24.48 28.98
C ARG A 203 -7.96 25.47 29.92
N ILE A 204 -8.40 26.63 29.43
CA ILE A 204 -9.18 27.59 30.20
C ILE A 204 -10.52 26.97 30.62
N ASP A 205 -11.15 26.19 29.74
CA ASP A 205 -12.39 25.46 30.03
C ASP A 205 -12.18 24.26 30.99
N GLY A 206 -10.94 24.03 31.48
CA GLY A 206 -10.62 23.00 32.46
C GLY A 206 -10.42 21.62 31.88
N ALA A 207 -10.23 21.46 30.55
CA ALA A 207 -9.97 20.19 29.93
C ALA A 207 -8.61 19.60 30.37
N SER A 208 -8.60 18.34 30.81
CA SER A 208 -7.37 17.60 31.02
C SER A 208 -6.64 17.37 29.71
N GLU A 209 -5.33 17.06 29.74
CA GLU A 209 -4.55 16.75 28.53
C GLU A 209 -5.20 15.61 27.71
N PHE A 210 -5.70 14.56 28.36
CA PHE A 210 -6.40 13.49 27.66
C PHE A 210 -7.67 13.97 26.96
N GLN A 211 -8.45 14.85 27.61
CA GLN A 211 -9.65 15.46 27.00
C GLN A 211 -9.29 16.38 25.85
N LEU A 212 -8.23 17.18 25.99
CA LEU A 212 -7.70 18.03 24.92
C LEU A 212 -7.35 17.20 23.67
N TYR A 213 -6.58 16.11 23.83
CA TYR A 213 -6.24 15.26 22.70
C TYR A 213 -7.47 14.58 22.09
N ARG A 214 -8.33 13.98 22.92
CA ARG A 214 -9.47 13.19 22.45
C ARG A 214 -10.57 14.03 21.79
N HIS A 215 -10.89 15.20 22.33
CA HIS A 215 -12.06 15.96 21.91
C HIS A 215 -11.72 17.18 21.03
N VAL A 216 -10.47 17.66 21.07
CA VAL A 216 -10.05 18.82 20.29
C VAL A 216 -9.06 18.43 19.20
N LEU A 217 -7.92 17.83 19.54
CA LEU A 217 -6.83 17.63 18.58
C LEU A 217 -7.11 16.49 17.61
N PHE A 218 -7.51 15.30 18.06
CA PHE A 218 -7.76 14.16 17.18
C PHE A 218 -8.88 14.39 16.16
N PRO A 219 -10.02 15.02 16.49
CA PRO A 219 -11.02 15.38 15.49
C PRO A 219 -10.48 16.30 14.41
N GLN A 220 -9.60 17.24 14.74
CA GLN A 220 -8.96 18.14 13.76
C GLN A 220 -7.99 17.39 12.82
N LEU A 221 -7.44 16.27 13.25
CA LEU A 221 -6.57 15.42 12.42
C LEU A 221 -7.34 14.46 11.51
N SER A 222 -8.66 14.37 11.61
CA SER A 222 -9.48 13.46 10.83
C SER A 222 -9.23 13.56 9.30
N PRO A 223 -9.12 14.75 8.68
CA PRO A 223 -8.82 14.85 7.25
C PRO A 223 -7.44 14.29 6.89
N ILE A 224 -6.45 14.49 7.76
CA ILE A 224 -5.10 13.96 7.56
C ILE A 224 -5.08 12.44 7.71
N ALA A 225 -5.78 11.92 8.72
CA ALA A 225 -5.94 10.49 8.93
C ALA A 225 -6.62 9.81 7.73
N LEU A 226 -7.65 10.43 7.16
CA LEU A 226 -8.33 9.95 5.97
C LEU A 226 -7.39 9.95 4.75
N SER A 227 -6.61 11.01 4.55
CA SER A 227 -5.61 11.09 3.48
C SER A 227 -4.53 10.02 3.65
N ALA A 228 -4.03 9.83 4.86
CA ALA A 228 -3.07 8.78 5.18
C ALA A 228 -3.62 7.37 4.90
N LEU A 229 -4.87 7.11 5.29
CA LEU A 229 -5.56 5.84 5.04
C LEU A 229 -5.64 5.53 3.55
N ILE A 230 -5.94 6.52 2.70
CA ILE A 230 -6.05 6.33 1.26
C ILE A 230 -4.70 6.08 0.62
N ILE A 231 -3.67 6.84 1.02
CA ILE A 231 -2.30 6.62 0.54
C ILE A 231 -1.85 5.20 0.88
N LEU A 232 -2.01 4.78 2.15
CA LEU A 232 -1.65 3.43 2.58
C LEU A 232 -2.49 2.36 1.89
N GLY A 233 -3.80 2.58 1.74
CA GLY A 233 -4.69 1.67 1.04
C GLY A 233 -4.28 1.47 -0.42
N HIS A 234 -4.00 2.56 -1.15
CA HIS A 234 -3.50 2.47 -2.51
C HIS A 234 -2.13 1.75 -2.58
N MET A 235 -1.24 2.01 -1.64
CA MET A 235 0.07 1.35 -1.59
C MET A 235 -0.06 -0.14 -1.29
N SER A 236 -0.97 -0.55 -0.40
CA SER A 236 -1.19 -1.96 -0.08
C SER A 236 -1.64 -2.79 -1.29
N LEU A 237 -2.48 -2.23 -2.15
CA LEU A 237 -2.98 -2.90 -3.37
C LEU A 237 -1.87 -3.17 -4.40
N LYS A 238 -0.79 -2.38 -4.38
CA LYS A 238 0.36 -2.49 -5.28
C LYS A 238 1.59 -3.14 -4.64
N MET A 239 1.46 -3.64 -3.42
CA MET A 239 2.60 -4.20 -2.70
C MET A 239 3.06 -5.49 -3.38
N PHE A 240 4.25 -5.45 -3.99
CA PHE A 240 4.85 -6.52 -4.76
C PHE A 240 6.31 -6.76 -4.36
N ASP A 241 7.15 -5.71 -4.44
CA ASP A 241 8.60 -5.84 -4.32
C ASP A 241 9.04 -6.48 -3.00
N ILE A 242 8.44 -6.07 -1.89
CA ILE A 242 8.78 -6.59 -0.55
C ILE A 242 8.32 -8.05 -0.40
N ILE A 243 7.18 -8.42 -0.98
CA ILE A 243 6.68 -9.81 -0.96
C ILE A 243 7.61 -10.71 -1.76
N MET A 244 8.00 -10.27 -2.96
CA MET A 244 8.92 -11.01 -3.81
C MET A 244 10.30 -11.18 -3.19
N ALA A 245 10.80 -10.14 -2.52
CA ALA A 245 12.11 -10.19 -1.86
C ALA A 245 12.13 -11.10 -0.63
N ILE A 246 11.02 -11.19 0.12
CA ILE A 246 10.93 -11.98 1.35
C ILE A 246 10.59 -13.44 1.05
N SER A 247 9.57 -13.70 0.24
CA SER A 247 8.96 -15.02 0.11
C SER A 247 9.00 -15.61 -1.30
N GLY A 248 9.34 -14.77 -2.29
CA GLY A 248 9.37 -15.19 -3.69
C GLY A 248 7.99 -15.46 -4.29
N GLU A 249 8.00 -15.92 -5.54
CA GLU A 249 6.81 -16.12 -6.36
C GLU A 249 5.97 -17.34 -5.94
N LYS A 250 6.62 -18.39 -5.43
CA LYS A 250 5.99 -19.71 -5.22
C LYS A 250 5.39 -19.92 -3.84
N ASN A 251 5.48 -18.94 -2.95
CA ASN A 251 4.95 -19.11 -1.60
C ASN A 251 3.44 -18.88 -1.58
N VAL A 252 2.68 -19.94 -1.40
CA VAL A 252 1.20 -19.92 -1.40
C VAL A 252 0.61 -19.16 -0.23
N TYR A 253 1.33 -19.02 0.90
CA TYR A 253 0.85 -18.36 2.11
C TYR A 253 1.02 -16.84 2.08
N THR A 254 1.75 -16.32 1.10
CA THR A 254 2.06 -14.89 0.98
C THR A 254 1.69 -14.33 -0.38
N SER A 255 1.15 -15.17 -1.28
CA SER A 255 0.72 -14.73 -2.60
C SER A 255 -0.42 -13.72 -2.49
N VAL A 256 -0.32 -12.62 -3.24
CA VAL A 256 -1.35 -11.58 -3.42
C VAL A 256 -1.65 -11.42 -4.90
N PRO A 257 -2.75 -10.75 -5.31
CA PRO A 257 -3.11 -10.63 -6.73
C PRO A 257 -1.99 -10.05 -7.61
N MET A 258 -1.16 -9.14 -7.07
CA MET A 258 -0.03 -8.59 -7.83
C MET A 258 1.04 -9.65 -8.14
N VAL A 259 1.29 -10.60 -7.23
CA VAL A 259 2.16 -11.76 -7.45
C VAL A 259 1.52 -12.70 -8.45
N THR A 260 0.22 -12.95 -8.34
CA THR A 260 -0.54 -13.75 -9.33
C THR A 260 -0.43 -13.15 -10.73
N MET A 261 -0.59 -11.84 -10.87
CA MET A 261 -0.45 -11.14 -12.15
C MET A 261 0.97 -11.33 -12.73
N TRP A 262 2.00 -11.21 -11.90
CA TRP A 262 3.39 -11.44 -12.31
C TRP A 262 3.61 -12.88 -12.81
N THR A 263 3.15 -13.88 -12.06
CA THR A 263 3.24 -15.30 -12.42
C THR A 263 2.54 -15.59 -13.75
N LEU A 264 1.31 -15.08 -13.93
CA LEU A 264 0.57 -15.21 -15.20
C LEU A 264 1.32 -14.56 -16.37
N THR A 265 1.92 -13.39 -16.15
CA THR A 265 2.76 -12.72 -17.16
C THR A 265 3.98 -13.57 -17.53
N GLY A 266 4.64 -14.16 -16.55
CA GLY A 266 5.76 -15.10 -16.77
C GLY A 266 5.35 -16.35 -17.54
N GLN A 267 4.13 -16.83 -17.35
CA GLN A 267 3.51 -17.93 -18.10
C GLN A 267 3.02 -17.50 -19.49
N GLN A 268 3.13 -16.23 -19.85
CA GLN A 268 2.62 -15.62 -21.08
C GLN A 268 1.08 -15.66 -21.21
N ASP A 269 0.38 -15.73 -20.10
CA ASP A 269 -1.06 -15.61 -20.00
C ASP A 269 -1.46 -14.13 -19.78
N PHE A 270 -1.27 -13.36 -20.84
CA PHE A 270 -1.46 -11.91 -20.78
C PHE A 270 -2.92 -11.51 -20.56
N ALA A 271 -3.88 -12.32 -21.03
CA ALA A 271 -5.29 -12.03 -20.87
C ALA A 271 -5.75 -12.14 -19.41
N ARG A 272 -5.37 -13.21 -18.70
CA ARG A 272 -5.67 -13.34 -17.28
C ARG A 272 -4.85 -12.36 -16.43
N ALA A 273 -3.59 -12.11 -16.80
CA ALA A 273 -2.79 -11.07 -16.14
C ALA A 273 -3.44 -9.67 -16.26
N ALA A 274 -3.94 -9.31 -17.46
CA ALA A 274 -4.67 -8.07 -17.68
C ALA A 274 -5.99 -8.03 -16.89
N ALA A 275 -6.71 -9.15 -16.78
CA ALA A 275 -7.92 -9.23 -15.95
C ALA A 275 -7.61 -8.98 -14.47
N VAL A 276 -6.51 -9.52 -13.93
CA VAL A 276 -6.07 -9.20 -12.55
C VAL A 276 -5.74 -7.71 -12.41
N ALA A 277 -5.05 -7.11 -13.38
CA ALA A 277 -4.74 -5.67 -13.37
C ALA A 277 -6.01 -4.81 -13.32
N ILE A 278 -7.04 -5.17 -14.11
CA ILE A 278 -8.33 -4.47 -14.10
C ILE A 278 -9.06 -4.66 -12.76
N ILE A 279 -9.04 -5.86 -12.17
CA ILE A 279 -9.61 -6.09 -10.82
C ILE A 279 -8.93 -5.18 -9.79
N LEU A 280 -7.60 -5.10 -9.79
CA LEU A 280 -6.86 -4.20 -8.90
C LEU A 280 -7.18 -2.73 -9.15
N LEU A 281 -7.32 -2.32 -10.42
CA LEU A 281 -7.73 -0.96 -10.78
C LEU A 281 -9.13 -0.62 -10.24
N VAL A 282 -10.07 -1.56 -10.31
CA VAL A 282 -11.41 -1.38 -9.71
C VAL A 282 -11.31 -1.21 -8.20
N PHE A 283 -10.48 -1.99 -7.50
CA PHE A 283 -10.28 -1.83 -6.06
C PHE A 283 -9.67 -0.47 -5.69
N VAL A 284 -8.69 0.00 -6.46
CA VAL A 284 -8.15 1.36 -6.30
C VAL A 284 -9.25 2.40 -6.52
N GLY A 285 -10.06 2.24 -7.56
CA GLY A 285 -11.19 3.13 -7.86
C GLY A 285 -12.22 3.17 -6.73
N LEU A 286 -12.59 2.02 -6.18
CA LEU A 286 -13.51 1.92 -5.04
C LEU A 286 -12.99 2.60 -3.78
N LEU A 287 -11.67 2.69 -3.62
CA LEU A 287 -11.03 3.35 -2.49
C LEU A 287 -10.89 4.87 -2.73
N VAL A 288 -10.46 5.28 -3.92
CA VAL A 288 -10.07 6.66 -4.22
C VAL A 288 -11.28 7.53 -4.62
N VAL A 289 -12.22 7.00 -5.42
CA VAL A 289 -13.35 7.80 -5.93
C VAL A 289 -14.26 8.33 -4.82
N PRO A 290 -14.70 7.53 -3.81
CA PRO A 290 -15.52 8.05 -2.72
C PRO A 290 -14.82 9.18 -1.94
N TYR A 291 -13.52 9.05 -1.76
CA TYR A 291 -12.73 10.09 -1.12
C TYR A 291 -12.72 11.41 -1.91
N LEU A 292 -12.42 11.35 -3.19
CA LEU A 292 -12.41 12.54 -4.04
C LEU A 292 -13.79 13.23 -4.05
N VAL A 293 -14.85 12.45 -4.11
CA VAL A 293 -16.22 12.97 -4.02
C VAL A 293 -16.50 13.62 -2.67
N HIS A 294 -16.03 13.01 -1.58
CA HIS A 294 -16.20 13.57 -0.24
C HIS A 294 -15.44 14.89 -0.07
N THR A 295 -14.17 14.93 -0.46
CA THR A 295 -13.33 16.13 -0.35
C THR A 295 -13.86 17.28 -1.21
N SER A 296 -14.26 16.99 -2.45
CA SER A 296 -14.82 18.00 -3.36
C SER A 296 -16.17 18.60 -2.86
N ARG A 297 -16.93 17.83 -2.07
CA ARG A 297 -18.16 18.36 -1.43
C ARG A 297 -17.85 19.25 -0.23
N GLN A 298 -16.81 18.95 0.52
CA GLN A 298 -16.39 19.80 1.64
C GLN A 298 -15.89 21.17 1.16
N GLU A 299 -15.06 21.20 0.11
CA GLU A 299 -14.57 22.46 -0.49
C GLU A 299 -15.68 23.35 -1.07
N LYS A 300 -16.80 22.78 -1.53
CA LYS A 300 -17.94 23.55 -2.01
C LYS A 300 -18.82 24.14 -0.91
N ASN A 301 -18.70 23.61 0.31
CA ASN A 301 -19.52 24.00 1.45
C ASN A 301 -18.77 24.91 2.44
N SER A 302 -17.45 25.12 2.23
CA SER A 302 -16.59 26.06 2.94
C SER A 302 -16.45 27.36 2.13
#